data_2a6403294c1837e97f997273fc94574a
#
_entry.id   2a6403294c1837e97f997273fc94574a
#
_cell.length_a   1.000
_cell.length_b   1.000
_cell.length_c   1.000
_cell.angle_alpha   90.00
_cell.angle_beta   90.00
_cell.angle_gamma   90.00
#
_symmetry.space_group_name_H-M   'P 1'
#
loop_
_entity.id
_entity.type
_entity.pdbx_description
1 polymer ?
#
loop_
_entity_poly.entity_id
_entity_poly.type
_entity_poly.pdbx_seq_one_letter_code
_entity_poly.pdbx_strand_id
1 'polypeptide(L)'
;MCCKENLFFERICFMLQTDWNGKPYHSLDYELKKIFGKKVYKLALDGGMTCPNRDGTLGRGGCIFCSAGGSGDFAEKQAGSLREQADLAKARVSRKISGDSAAYVAYFQSYTNTYVPLSYLKQLFSEA
;
A
#
# COMPACT_ATOMS: atom_id res chain seq x y z
N MET A 1 24.07 35.91 28.53
CA MET A 1 25.23 35.09 28.10
C MET A 1 24.71 34.12 27.04
N CYS A 2 24.99 34.44 25.82
CA CYS A 2 24.46 33.74 24.65
C CYS A 2 25.29 32.48 24.40
N CYS A 3 24.69 31.30 24.38
CA CYS A 3 25.30 30.06 23.90
C CYS A 3 25.64 30.18 22.42
N LYS A 4 26.87 30.60 22.14
CA LYS A 4 27.55 30.30 20.91
C LYS A 4 28.13 28.90 21.07
N GLU A 5 27.46 27.89 20.53
CA GLU A 5 28.04 26.60 20.18
C GLU A 5 26.93 25.66 19.80
N ASN A 6 26.63 25.63 18.50
CA ASN A 6 26.37 24.38 17.79
C ASN A 6 26.05 24.59 16.32
N LEU A 7 27.02 25.13 15.58
CA LEU A 7 26.97 25.10 14.12
C LEU A 7 26.77 23.66 13.57
N PHE A 8 27.19 22.68 14.35
CA PHE A 8 27.02 21.27 14.01
C PHE A 8 25.56 20.82 14.22
N PHE A 9 24.91 21.26 15.31
CA PHE A 9 23.50 21.00 15.57
C PHE A 9 22.58 21.76 14.60
N GLU A 10 22.89 22.99 14.25
CA GLU A 10 22.15 23.76 13.26
C GLU A 10 22.28 23.16 11.86
N ARG A 11 23.46 22.66 11.47
CA ARG A 11 23.66 21.93 10.21
C ARG A 11 22.92 20.60 10.17
N ILE A 12 22.88 19.85 11.26
CA ILE A 12 22.08 18.61 11.38
C ILE A 12 20.59 18.95 11.35
N CYS A 13 20.15 20.01 12.03
CA CYS A 13 18.76 20.46 12.00
C CYS A 13 18.37 20.97 10.59
N PHE A 14 19.25 21.65 9.88
CA PHE A 14 19.03 22.07 8.48
C PHE A 14 19.03 20.91 7.51
N MET A 15 19.85 19.88 7.71
CA MET A 15 19.80 18.62 6.94
C MET A 15 18.54 17.78 7.23
N LEU A 16 17.92 17.94 8.40
CA LEU A 16 16.67 17.29 8.81
C LEU A 16 15.44 18.12 8.46
N GLN A 17 15.60 19.30 7.87
CA GLN A 17 14.52 20.14 7.36
C GLN A 17 14.02 19.66 6.00
N THR A 18 13.72 18.39 5.89
CA THR A 18 12.84 17.89 4.85
C THR A 18 11.43 18.06 5.38
N ASP A 19 10.73 19.04 4.84
CA ASP A 19 9.38 19.41 5.27
C ASP A 19 8.34 18.38 4.78
N TRP A 20 8.43 17.18 5.33
CA TRP A 20 7.47 16.11 5.07
C TRP A 20 6.37 16.07 6.16
N ASN A 21 5.79 17.26 6.44
CA ASN A 21 4.76 17.44 7.45
C ASN A 21 5.26 17.04 8.86
N GLY A 22 6.46 17.52 9.23
CA GLY A 22 7.09 17.28 10.52
C GLY A 22 7.65 15.87 10.72
N LYS A 23 7.71 15.04 9.68
CA LYS A 23 8.31 13.70 9.76
C LYS A 23 9.74 13.69 9.27
N PRO A 24 10.63 12.84 9.87
CA PRO A 24 12.01 12.70 9.42
C PRO A 24 12.18 11.85 8.15
N TYR A 25 11.08 11.47 7.49
CA TYR A 25 11.07 10.64 6.29
C TYR A 25 9.93 11.02 5.34
N HIS A 26 10.13 10.81 4.06
CA HIS A 26 9.13 11.00 3.02
C HIS A 26 8.08 9.88 3.07
N SER A 27 6.93 10.16 3.65
CA SER A 27 5.88 9.17 3.80
C SER A 27 4.98 9.11 2.57
N LEU A 28 4.48 7.90 2.26
CA LEU A 28 3.49 7.71 1.20
C LEU A 28 2.23 8.58 1.43
N ASP A 29 1.77 8.71 2.69
CA ASP A 29 0.63 9.56 3.04
C ASP A 29 0.87 11.03 2.67
N TYR A 30 2.08 11.54 2.90
CA TYR A 30 2.46 12.89 2.51
C TYR A 30 2.40 13.07 0.98
N GLU A 31 3.03 12.18 0.23
CA GLU A 31 3.05 12.27 -1.24
C GLU A 31 1.66 12.13 -1.85
N LEU A 32 0.88 11.16 -1.38
CA LEU A 32 -0.49 10.98 -1.87
C LEU A 32 -1.38 12.18 -1.57
N LYS A 33 -1.25 12.81 -0.39
CA LYS A 33 -1.96 14.05 -0.09
C LYS A 33 -1.54 15.21 -0.99
N LYS A 34 -0.26 15.30 -1.31
CA LYS A 34 0.27 16.32 -2.23
C LYS A 34 -0.29 16.16 -3.64
N ILE A 35 -0.36 14.91 -4.14
CA ILE A 35 -0.86 14.59 -5.48
C ILE A 35 -2.38 14.77 -5.56
N PHE A 36 -3.12 14.25 -4.59
CA PHE A 36 -4.59 14.17 -4.65
C PHE A 36 -5.32 15.25 -3.84
N GLY A 37 -4.61 16.11 -3.13
CA GLY A 37 -5.20 17.16 -2.29
C GLY A 37 -5.98 16.65 -1.06
N LYS A 38 -6.02 15.34 -0.83
CA LYS A 38 -6.78 14.68 0.23
C LYS A 38 -6.15 13.37 0.66
N LYS A 39 -6.62 12.84 1.77
CA LYS A 39 -6.14 11.54 2.25
C LYS A 39 -6.57 10.42 1.33
N VAL A 40 -5.61 9.55 0.98
CA VAL A 40 -5.83 8.37 0.14
C VAL A 40 -5.75 7.12 1.01
N TYR A 41 -6.72 6.23 0.83
CA TYR A 41 -6.79 4.95 1.52
C TYR A 41 -6.51 3.81 0.55
N LYS A 42 -5.68 2.86 0.97
CA LYS A 42 -5.44 1.64 0.21
C LYS A 42 -6.59 0.67 0.41
N LEU A 43 -7.15 0.18 -0.67
CA LEU A 43 -8.08 -0.94 -0.71
C LEU A 43 -7.27 -2.19 -1.06
N ALA A 44 -7.05 -3.05 -0.08
CA ALA A 44 -6.31 -4.29 -0.30
C ALA A 44 -7.22 -5.32 -0.97
N LEU A 45 -6.88 -5.68 -2.20
CA LEU A 45 -7.65 -6.56 -3.08
C LEU A 45 -6.84 -7.82 -3.40
N ASP A 46 -7.55 -8.92 -3.64
CA ASP A 46 -6.99 -10.17 -4.11
C ASP A 46 -7.24 -10.33 -5.61
N GLY A 47 -6.18 -10.38 -6.39
CA GLY A 47 -6.24 -10.57 -7.84
C GLY A 47 -6.35 -12.04 -8.27
N GLY A 48 -6.48 -12.99 -7.34
CA GLY A 48 -6.59 -14.42 -7.64
C GLY A 48 -5.30 -15.06 -8.17
N MET A 49 -4.16 -14.45 -7.90
CA MET A 49 -2.86 -14.91 -8.38
C MET A 49 -2.26 -15.94 -7.43
N THR A 50 -1.29 -16.71 -7.92
CA THR A 50 -0.47 -17.61 -7.14
C THR A 50 0.99 -17.14 -7.07
N CYS A 51 1.88 -17.99 -6.59
CA CYS A 51 3.30 -17.67 -6.44
C CYS A 51 4.14 -18.84 -6.93
N PRO A 52 5.18 -18.61 -7.77
CA PRO A 52 6.06 -19.67 -8.27
C PRO A 52 6.80 -20.42 -7.17
N ASN A 53 6.97 -19.81 -5.98
CA ASN A 53 7.54 -20.47 -4.81
C ASN A 53 6.55 -21.40 -4.06
N ARG A 54 5.30 -21.47 -4.53
CA ARG A 54 4.23 -22.28 -3.89
C ARG A 54 3.56 -23.26 -4.82
N ASP A 55 3.43 -22.94 -6.10
CA ASP A 55 2.73 -23.78 -7.08
C ASP A 55 3.58 -24.93 -7.65
N GLY A 56 4.84 -24.98 -7.29
CA GLY A 56 5.77 -26.01 -7.73
C GLY A 56 6.68 -25.59 -8.89
N THR A 57 6.51 -24.41 -9.46
CA THR A 57 7.39 -23.90 -10.53
C THR A 57 8.81 -23.70 -10.04
N LEU A 58 9.01 -23.01 -8.92
CA LEU A 58 10.31 -22.82 -8.26
C LEU A 58 10.39 -23.53 -6.91
N GLY A 59 9.26 -23.73 -6.23
CA GLY A 59 9.17 -24.34 -4.92
C GLY A 59 7.74 -24.57 -4.46
N ARG A 60 7.55 -25.26 -3.34
CA ARG A 60 6.22 -25.58 -2.77
C ARG A 60 6.01 -25.01 -1.38
N GLY A 61 7.06 -24.67 -0.65
CA GLY A 61 6.99 -24.23 0.74
C GLY A 61 6.65 -22.73 0.91
N GLY A 62 6.80 -21.95 -0.14
CA GLY A 62 6.73 -20.48 -0.04
C GLY A 62 7.96 -19.88 0.62
N CYS A 63 7.95 -18.57 0.81
CA CYS A 63 9.02 -17.84 1.49
C CYS A 63 8.82 -17.90 3.01
N ILE A 64 9.90 -17.93 3.78
CA ILE A 64 9.88 -18.06 5.25
C ILE A 64 9.16 -16.91 5.96
N PHE A 65 9.09 -15.74 5.32
CA PHE A 65 8.43 -14.54 5.82
C PHE A 65 6.98 -14.38 5.32
N CYS A 66 6.49 -15.33 4.52
CA CYS A 66 5.20 -15.22 3.86
C CYS A 66 4.17 -16.11 4.57
N SER A 67 3.05 -15.51 5.00
CA SER A 67 1.94 -16.26 5.59
C SER A 67 1.33 -17.27 4.62
N ALA A 68 0.49 -18.16 5.12
CA ALA A 68 -0.29 -19.08 4.29
C ALA A 68 -1.14 -18.37 3.23
N GLY A 69 -1.62 -17.15 3.54
CA GLY A 69 -2.38 -16.29 2.64
C GLY A 69 -1.52 -15.48 1.65
N GLY A 70 -0.24 -15.80 1.48
CA GLY A 70 0.62 -15.09 0.53
C GLY A 70 0.84 -13.63 0.88
N SER A 71 0.90 -13.29 2.17
CA SER A 71 0.92 -11.92 2.72
C SER A 71 -0.35 -11.10 2.42
N GLY A 72 -1.42 -11.77 2.00
CA GLY A 72 -2.73 -11.17 1.71
C GLY A 72 -3.76 -11.35 2.83
N ASP A 73 -3.32 -11.57 4.08
CA ASP A 73 -4.21 -11.86 5.22
C ASP A 73 -5.24 -10.75 5.49
N PHE A 74 -4.94 -9.53 5.07
CA PHE A 74 -5.81 -8.37 5.19
C PHE A 74 -6.47 -7.92 3.88
N ALA A 75 -6.18 -8.61 2.77
CA ALA A 75 -6.88 -8.39 1.52
C ALA A 75 -8.31 -8.94 1.60
N GLU A 76 -9.23 -8.31 0.86
CA GLU A 76 -10.55 -8.91 0.67
C GLU A 76 -10.35 -10.20 -0.13
N LYS A 77 -10.90 -11.29 0.38
CA LYS A 77 -10.84 -12.57 -0.33
C LYS A 77 -11.57 -12.45 -1.65
N GLN A 78 -11.08 -13.17 -2.66
CA GLN A 78 -11.73 -13.26 -3.95
C GLN A 78 -13.11 -13.95 -3.81
N ALA A 79 -14.10 -13.13 -3.42
CA ALA A 79 -15.50 -13.53 -3.32
C ALA A 79 -16.28 -12.59 -4.23
N GLY A 80 -16.62 -13.06 -5.42
CA GLY A 80 -17.36 -12.25 -6.40
C GLY A 80 -16.46 -11.40 -7.31
N SER A 81 -16.98 -10.27 -7.77
CA SER A 81 -16.28 -9.35 -8.66
C SER A 81 -15.26 -8.48 -7.94
N LEU A 82 -14.33 -7.90 -8.70
CA LEU A 82 -13.37 -6.94 -8.16
C LEU A 82 -14.07 -5.72 -7.54
N ARG A 83 -15.20 -5.32 -8.10
CA ARG A 83 -16.03 -4.24 -7.58
C ARG A 83 -16.58 -4.55 -6.20
N GLU A 84 -17.10 -5.77 -5.99
CA GLU A 84 -17.60 -6.20 -4.68
C GLU A 84 -16.49 -6.22 -3.64
N GLN A 85 -15.29 -6.71 -4.01
CA GLN A 85 -14.12 -6.62 -3.13
C GLN A 85 -13.80 -5.17 -2.75
N ALA A 86 -13.81 -4.26 -3.74
CA ALA A 86 -13.53 -2.85 -3.52
C ALA A 86 -14.58 -2.21 -2.59
N ASP A 87 -15.86 -2.54 -2.74
CA ASP A 87 -16.93 -2.02 -1.89
C ASP A 87 -16.84 -2.55 -0.45
N LEU A 88 -16.49 -3.81 -0.27
CA LEU A 88 -16.20 -4.38 1.06
C LEU A 88 -14.98 -3.71 1.71
N ALA A 89 -13.91 -3.52 0.94
CA ALA A 89 -12.72 -2.84 1.40
C ALA A 89 -13.00 -1.37 1.79
N LYS A 90 -13.81 -0.64 0.99
CA LYS A 90 -14.28 0.71 1.33
C LYS A 90 -15.08 0.73 2.63
N ALA A 91 -16.04 -0.19 2.80
CA ALA A 91 -16.83 -0.31 4.03
C ALA A 91 -15.95 -0.54 5.26
N ARG A 92 -14.86 -1.30 5.13
CA ARG A 92 -13.90 -1.53 6.21
C ARG A 92 -13.10 -0.27 6.56
N VAL A 93 -12.69 0.50 5.55
CA VAL A 93 -11.91 1.75 5.76
C VAL A 93 -12.80 2.91 6.18
N SER A 94 -14.09 2.90 5.84
CA SER A 94 -15.03 4.00 6.15
C SER A 94 -15.06 4.37 7.63
N ARG A 95 -14.88 3.38 8.52
CA ARG A 95 -14.77 3.60 9.97
C ARG A 95 -13.62 4.49 10.40
N LYS A 96 -12.63 4.70 9.52
CA LYS A 96 -11.42 5.51 9.77
C LYS A 96 -11.47 6.86 9.06
N ILE A 97 -12.53 7.10 8.29
CA ILE A 97 -12.69 8.32 7.50
C ILE A 97 -13.46 9.32 8.33
N SER A 98 -12.83 10.43 8.65
CA SER A 98 -13.47 11.60 9.23
C SER A 98 -13.69 12.63 8.11
N GLY A 99 -14.96 12.85 7.73
CA GLY A 99 -15.34 13.79 6.67
C GLY A 99 -15.69 13.15 5.33
N ASP A 100 -16.26 13.93 4.42
CA ASP A 100 -16.88 13.45 3.17
C ASP A 100 -15.92 13.26 1.98
N SER A 101 -14.61 13.49 2.18
CA SER A 101 -13.64 13.52 1.09
C SER A 101 -12.49 12.54 1.28
N ALA A 102 -12.68 11.31 0.81
CA ALA A 102 -11.61 10.31 0.72
C ALA A 102 -11.30 9.97 -0.75
N ALA A 103 -10.04 9.67 -1.03
CA ALA A 103 -9.63 9.01 -2.27
C ALA A 103 -9.18 7.58 -1.96
N TYR A 104 -9.22 6.73 -2.95
CA TYR A 104 -8.86 5.33 -2.81
C TYR A 104 -7.85 4.93 -3.87
N VAL A 105 -7.00 3.95 -3.55
CA VAL A 105 -6.10 3.29 -4.49
C VAL A 105 -6.28 1.78 -4.36
N ALA A 106 -6.51 1.11 -5.46
CA ALA A 106 -6.53 -0.34 -5.53
C ALA A 106 -5.10 -0.87 -5.26
N TYR A 107 -4.96 -1.78 -4.33
CA TYR A 107 -3.69 -2.36 -3.94
C TYR A 107 -3.79 -3.87 -3.89
N PHE A 108 -3.22 -4.52 -4.89
CA PHE A 108 -3.19 -5.97 -4.97
C PHE A 108 -2.09 -6.52 -4.06
N GLN A 109 -2.47 -7.29 -3.05
CA GLN A 109 -1.59 -7.70 -1.96
C GLN A 109 -1.24 -9.18 -1.94
N SER A 110 -2.14 -10.07 -2.38
CA SER A 110 -1.97 -11.52 -2.23
C SER A 110 -0.96 -12.09 -3.22
N TYR A 111 -0.04 -12.93 -2.75
CA TYR A 111 0.92 -13.70 -3.57
C TYR A 111 1.81 -12.85 -4.49
N THR A 112 2.02 -13.29 -5.74
CA THR A 112 2.84 -12.58 -6.73
C THR A 112 1.93 -11.94 -7.78
N ASN A 113 1.64 -10.65 -7.60
CA ASN A 113 0.59 -9.91 -8.33
C ASN A 113 0.85 -9.65 -9.82
N THR A 114 1.88 -10.24 -10.40
CA THR A 114 2.17 -10.21 -11.84
C THR A 114 2.38 -11.61 -12.41
N TYR A 115 2.16 -12.65 -11.60
CA TYR A 115 2.40 -14.03 -11.99
C TYR A 115 1.14 -14.66 -12.61
N VAL A 116 0.71 -14.08 -13.72
CA VAL A 116 -0.41 -14.53 -14.57
C VAL A 116 -0.19 -14.05 -16.00
N PRO A 117 -0.93 -14.56 -16.99
CA PRO A 117 -0.85 -14.05 -18.36
C PRO A 117 -1.15 -12.54 -18.45
N LEU A 118 -0.46 -11.86 -19.37
CA LEU A 118 -0.61 -10.41 -19.56
C LEU A 118 -2.05 -9.98 -19.88
N SER A 119 -2.78 -10.81 -20.62
CA SER A 119 -4.21 -10.58 -20.93
C SER A 119 -5.05 -10.47 -19.65
N TYR A 120 -4.81 -11.36 -18.69
CA TYR A 120 -5.49 -11.33 -17.39
C TYR A 120 -5.15 -10.07 -16.58
N LEU A 121 -3.86 -9.68 -16.55
CA LEU A 121 -3.45 -8.44 -15.88
C LEU A 121 -4.11 -7.20 -16.49
N LYS A 122 -4.16 -7.13 -17.82
CA LYS A 122 -4.82 -6.01 -18.53
C LYS A 122 -6.29 -5.92 -18.15
N GLN A 123 -7.00 -7.04 -18.15
CA GLN A 123 -8.41 -7.07 -17.74
C GLN A 123 -8.55 -6.64 -16.29
N LEU A 124 -7.85 -7.29 -15.35
CA LEU A 124 -7.94 -7.05 -13.92
C LEU A 124 -7.66 -5.58 -13.54
N PHE A 125 -6.60 -5.01 -14.11
CA PHE A 125 -6.23 -3.63 -13.82
C PHE A 125 -7.11 -2.59 -14.51
N SER A 126 -7.81 -2.98 -15.57
CA SER A 126 -8.79 -2.11 -16.22
C SER A 126 -10.12 -2.07 -15.46
N GLU A 127 -10.42 -3.08 -14.66
CA GLU A 127 -11.62 -3.15 -13.82
C GLU A 127 -11.42 -2.42 -12.47
N ALA A 128 -10.18 -2.17 -12.05
CA ALA A 128 -9.82 -1.58 -10.76
C ALA A 128 -9.85 -0.04 -10.78
#